data_a626da11d0cb8c7a7b69993060b8c5b8
#
_entry.id   a626da11d0cb8c7a7b69993060b8c5b8
#
_cell.length_a   1.000
_cell.length_b   1.000
_cell.length_c   1.000
_cell.angle_alpha   90.00
_cell.angle_beta   90.00
_cell.angle_gamma   90.00
#
_symmetry.space_group_name_H-M   'P 1'
#
loop_
_entity.id
_entity.type
_entity.pdbx_description
1 polymer ?
#
loop_
_entity_poly.entity_id
_entity_poly.type
_entity_poly.pdbx_seq_one_letter_code
_entity_poly.pdbx_strand_id
1 'polypeptide(L)'
;MTSPSYPLPDESAQLDLTLPAHNLYAFAKTWGTLGDEPEYGVFHGTMFAWIEGRKLMPMFGYHGTGVTKCRFLDSGSMQMRGKETGYFTDLATGEPIDTWDNPFTGETVEVYHFLNDRIGGELTHEMPVLTVGDHHDEGSLMNDSSSAVPASGAIPFVLPWQVYGDEVLLEWDYAHDYPNPVDPVRFPRSSTGDRINPSEHFTIYTSLSELADTSLPSAHFRAGFSRLSPMWPWMRMGGVSLGTRESAGLPGTGEVGSVMFGRLFSRTTRRGLDDIPRPLLRRIERDCPDYLELPTDWDMGPILSTWEAYARDTAPED
;
A
#
# COMPACT_ATOMS: atom_id res chain seq x y z
N MET A 1 38.00 0.33 7.09
CA MET A 1 36.70 0.96 6.76
C MET A 1 35.83 0.75 7.97
N THR A 2 35.29 1.81 8.57
CA THR A 2 34.28 1.68 9.63
C THR A 2 33.02 1.12 8.98
N SER A 3 32.42 0.13 9.61
CA SER A 3 31.11 -0.38 9.17
C SER A 3 30.09 0.77 9.18
N PRO A 4 29.15 0.82 8.22
CA PRO A 4 28.07 1.80 8.28
C PRO A 4 27.30 1.66 9.59
N SER A 5 26.80 2.76 10.10
CA SER A 5 26.01 2.80 11.32
C SER A 5 24.78 3.66 11.10
N TYR A 6 23.63 3.18 11.60
CA TYR A 6 22.30 3.82 11.49
C TYR A 6 21.79 4.06 12.92
N PRO A 7 22.32 5.07 13.63
CA PRO A 7 22.06 5.29 15.06
C PRO A 7 20.59 5.63 15.31
N LEU A 8 20.14 5.41 16.54
CA LEU A 8 18.84 5.90 16.99
C LEU A 8 18.80 7.43 16.93
N PRO A 9 17.62 8.04 16.63
CA PRO A 9 17.51 9.47 16.33
C PRO A 9 17.94 10.42 17.45
N ASP A 10 17.82 10.00 18.71
CA ASP A 10 18.08 10.82 19.91
C ASP A 10 19.29 10.36 20.71
N GLU A 11 20.20 9.60 20.09
CA GLU A 11 21.38 9.03 20.75
C GLU A 11 21.05 8.10 21.95
N SER A 12 19.80 7.60 21.99
CA SER A 12 19.38 6.64 23.01
C SER A 12 20.20 5.35 22.94
N ALA A 13 20.45 4.78 24.09
CA ALA A 13 21.17 3.51 24.18
C ALA A 13 20.29 2.30 23.80
N GLN A 14 18.98 2.47 23.74
CA GLN A 14 18.01 1.39 23.54
C GLN A 14 16.76 1.89 22.81
N LEU A 15 16.25 1.07 21.90
CA LEU A 15 14.99 1.32 21.19
C LEU A 15 13.80 1.29 22.17
N ASP A 16 12.99 2.35 22.14
CA ASP A 16 11.75 2.50 22.92
C ASP A 16 10.58 2.83 21.99
N LEU A 17 9.75 1.84 21.68
CA LEU A 17 8.60 1.97 20.77
C LEU A 17 7.44 2.80 21.34
N THR A 18 7.57 3.39 22.53
CA THR A 18 6.60 4.35 23.07
C THR A 18 6.92 5.81 22.70
N LEU A 19 8.10 6.05 22.11
CA LEU A 19 8.57 7.38 21.72
C LEU A 19 8.34 7.63 20.22
N PRO A 20 7.80 8.79 19.80
CA PRO A 20 7.56 9.10 18.40
C PRO A 20 8.80 8.99 17.50
N ALA A 21 9.94 9.50 17.94
CA ALA A 21 11.19 9.42 17.18
C ALA A 21 11.63 7.97 16.92
N HIS A 22 11.48 7.10 17.91
CA HIS A 22 11.80 5.68 17.78
C HIS A 22 10.76 4.92 16.95
N ASN A 23 9.49 5.36 16.95
CA ASN A 23 8.48 4.84 16.02
C ASN A 23 8.82 5.17 14.58
N LEU A 24 9.22 6.41 14.26
CA LEU A 24 9.71 6.78 12.94
C LEU A 24 10.90 5.92 12.51
N TYR A 25 11.83 5.68 13.41
CA TYR A 25 13.01 4.84 13.16
C TYR A 25 12.61 3.38 12.88
N ALA A 26 11.76 2.78 13.72
CA ALA A 26 11.26 1.42 13.53
C ALA A 26 10.45 1.31 12.23
N PHE A 27 9.63 2.31 11.93
CA PHE A 27 8.86 2.38 10.69
C PHE A 27 9.78 2.47 9.46
N ALA A 28 10.80 3.34 9.49
CA ALA A 28 11.77 3.46 8.39
C ALA A 28 12.49 2.15 8.10
N LYS A 29 12.89 1.41 9.13
CA LYS A 29 13.58 0.11 9.01
C LYS A 29 12.66 -1.02 8.57
N THR A 30 11.36 -0.93 8.85
CA THR A 30 10.37 -1.95 8.44
C THR A 30 9.89 -1.73 7.02
N TRP A 31 9.57 -0.48 6.64
CA TRP A 31 8.99 -0.15 5.34
C TRP A 31 10.00 0.14 4.25
N GLY A 32 11.26 0.38 4.60
CA GLY A 32 12.29 0.73 3.65
C GLY A 32 13.68 0.43 4.17
N THR A 33 14.64 1.12 3.60
CA THR A 33 16.05 1.04 4.02
C THR A 33 16.61 2.44 4.32
N LEU A 34 17.44 2.51 5.36
CA LEU A 34 18.28 3.67 5.66
C LEU A 34 19.62 3.62 4.89
N GLY A 35 19.88 2.51 4.20
CA GLY A 35 21.11 2.25 3.44
C GLY A 35 21.00 2.68 1.98
N ASP A 36 22.06 2.40 1.23
CA ASP A 36 22.18 2.71 -0.19
C ASP A 36 21.94 1.50 -1.10
N GLU A 37 21.78 0.32 -0.52
CA GLU A 37 21.46 -0.90 -1.27
C GLU A 37 19.94 -1.16 -1.23
N PRO A 38 19.33 -1.59 -2.35
CA PRO A 38 17.90 -1.85 -2.39
C PRO A 38 17.53 -3.12 -1.61
N GLU A 39 16.48 -2.99 -0.79
CA GLU A 39 15.77 -4.11 -0.20
C GLU A 39 14.36 -4.15 -0.78
N TYR A 40 13.96 -5.33 -1.27
CA TYR A 40 12.69 -5.47 -1.96
C TYR A 40 11.61 -6.00 -1.02
N GLY A 41 10.50 -5.28 -0.95
CA GLY A 41 9.25 -5.83 -0.46
C GLY A 41 8.58 -6.60 -1.59
N VAL A 42 8.39 -7.91 -1.45
CA VAL A 42 7.69 -8.74 -2.44
C VAL A 42 6.34 -9.14 -1.90
N PHE A 43 5.29 -8.92 -2.67
CA PHE A 43 3.94 -9.30 -2.29
C PHE A 43 3.25 -10.15 -3.35
N HIS A 44 2.34 -11.01 -2.91
CA HIS A 44 1.51 -11.85 -3.78
C HIS A 44 0.19 -12.19 -3.09
N GLY A 45 -0.83 -12.40 -3.87
CA GLY A 45 -2.12 -12.82 -3.35
C GLY A 45 -3.17 -12.97 -4.42
N THR A 46 -4.42 -12.96 -3.97
CA THR A 46 -5.59 -13.16 -4.83
C THR A 46 -6.59 -12.03 -4.62
N MET A 47 -7.15 -11.57 -5.72
CA MET A 47 -8.27 -10.64 -5.78
C MET A 47 -9.55 -11.41 -6.04
N PHE A 48 -10.58 -11.09 -5.26
CA PHE A 48 -11.88 -11.76 -5.29
C PHE A 48 -12.98 -10.74 -5.58
N ALA A 49 -14.00 -11.15 -6.31
CA ALA A 49 -15.27 -10.45 -6.29
C ALA A 49 -16.05 -10.83 -5.03
N TRP A 50 -16.55 -9.83 -4.33
CA TRP A 50 -17.52 -10.02 -3.26
C TRP A 50 -18.95 -9.88 -3.83
N ILE A 51 -19.70 -10.95 -3.71
CA ILE A 51 -21.11 -10.98 -4.16
C ILE A 51 -21.95 -11.45 -2.98
N GLU A 52 -22.96 -10.66 -2.62
CA GLU A 52 -23.87 -10.96 -1.53
C GLU A 52 -24.49 -12.37 -1.66
N GLY A 53 -24.50 -13.12 -0.55
CA GLY A 53 -25.06 -14.47 -0.50
C GLY A 53 -24.25 -15.54 -1.25
N ARG A 54 -23.07 -15.20 -1.78
CA ARG A 54 -22.18 -16.14 -2.46
C ARG A 54 -20.82 -16.24 -1.76
N LYS A 55 -20.09 -17.31 -2.08
CA LYS A 55 -18.66 -17.40 -1.70
C LYS A 55 -17.88 -16.37 -2.50
N LEU A 56 -16.78 -15.90 -1.92
CA LEU A 56 -15.80 -15.08 -2.66
C LEU A 56 -15.40 -15.78 -3.95
N MET A 57 -15.48 -15.05 -5.07
CA MET A 57 -15.12 -15.55 -6.39
C MET A 57 -13.71 -15.07 -6.73
N PRO A 58 -12.71 -15.95 -6.82
CA PRO A 58 -11.37 -15.53 -7.24
C PRO A 58 -11.40 -15.07 -8.70
N MET A 59 -10.77 -13.92 -8.95
CA MET A 59 -10.74 -13.32 -10.29
C MET A 59 -9.37 -13.42 -10.93
N PHE A 60 -8.33 -13.00 -10.22
CA PHE A 60 -6.94 -13.01 -10.67
C PHE A 60 -5.99 -12.97 -9.47
N GLY A 61 -4.74 -13.33 -9.71
CA GLY A 61 -3.66 -13.08 -8.79
C GLY A 61 -3.21 -11.62 -8.84
N TYR A 62 -2.50 -11.18 -7.81
CA TYR A 62 -1.85 -9.87 -7.77
C TYR A 62 -0.48 -10.02 -7.16
N HIS A 63 0.55 -9.75 -7.95
CA HIS A 63 1.95 -9.92 -7.56
C HIS A 63 2.71 -8.64 -7.80
N GLY A 64 3.57 -8.26 -6.86
CA GLY A 64 4.35 -7.06 -7.03
C GLY A 64 5.59 -7.01 -6.14
N THR A 65 6.30 -5.91 -6.29
CA THR A 65 7.47 -5.57 -5.49
C THR A 65 7.60 -4.07 -5.35
N GLY A 66 8.22 -3.64 -4.27
CA GLY A 66 8.56 -2.25 -4.03
C GLY A 66 9.95 -2.10 -3.45
N VAL A 67 10.54 -0.95 -3.68
CA VAL A 67 11.77 -0.49 -3.04
C VAL A 67 11.52 0.87 -2.41
N THR A 68 12.00 1.07 -1.19
CA THR A 68 11.79 2.31 -0.46
C THR A 68 13.07 2.71 0.25
N LYS A 69 13.47 3.97 0.06
CA LYS A 69 14.57 4.61 0.79
C LYS A 69 14.01 5.56 1.82
N CYS A 70 14.58 5.54 3.02
CA CYS A 70 14.25 6.44 4.11
C CYS A 70 15.48 7.26 4.52
N ARG A 71 15.25 8.49 5.00
CA ARG A 71 16.30 9.31 5.63
C ARG A 71 15.70 10.19 6.71
N PHE A 72 16.50 10.48 7.73
CA PHE A 72 16.15 11.48 8.74
C PHE A 72 16.69 12.85 8.34
N LEU A 73 15.93 13.88 8.66
CA LEU A 73 16.30 15.27 8.49
C LEU A 73 16.80 15.86 9.84
N ASP A 74 17.50 16.97 9.79
CA ASP A 74 17.96 17.70 11.00
C ASP A 74 16.80 18.11 11.91
N SER A 75 15.58 18.25 11.37
CA SER A 75 14.34 18.49 12.13
C SER A 75 13.89 17.32 12.99
N GLY A 76 14.45 16.12 12.79
CA GLY A 76 13.99 14.87 13.38
C GLY A 76 12.83 14.21 12.59
N SER A 77 12.30 14.87 11.54
CA SER A 77 11.35 14.22 10.63
C SER A 77 12.05 13.19 9.75
N MET A 78 11.24 12.23 9.23
CA MET A 78 11.71 11.19 8.34
C MET A 78 11.08 11.37 6.96
N GLN A 79 11.88 11.39 5.92
CA GLN A 79 11.41 11.31 4.54
C GLN A 79 11.50 9.87 4.04
N MET A 80 10.40 9.43 3.43
CA MET A 80 10.27 8.13 2.78
C MET A 80 9.96 8.32 1.31
N ARG A 81 10.73 7.70 0.44
CA ARG A 81 10.57 7.75 -1.01
C ARG A 81 10.68 6.33 -1.58
N GLY A 82 9.63 5.88 -2.21
CA GLY A 82 9.55 4.53 -2.76
C GLY A 82 9.01 4.49 -4.18
N LYS A 83 9.18 3.31 -4.79
CA LYS A 83 8.58 2.89 -6.05
C LYS A 83 7.94 1.52 -5.84
N GLU A 84 6.79 1.28 -6.43
CA GLU A 84 6.07 0.01 -6.31
C GLU A 84 5.46 -0.40 -7.63
N THR A 85 5.55 -1.69 -7.93
CA THR A 85 4.85 -2.30 -9.07
C THR A 85 3.90 -3.37 -8.60
N GLY A 86 2.72 -3.43 -9.22
CA GLY A 86 1.76 -4.50 -8.98
C GLY A 86 1.13 -4.98 -10.29
N TYR A 87 1.27 -6.26 -10.56
CA TYR A 87 0.76 -6.89 -11.77
C TYR A 87 -0.37 -7.86 -11.45
N PHE A 88 -1.46 -7.73 -12.18
CA PHE A 88 -2.53 -8.73 -12.19
C PHE A 88 -2.06 -9.94 -12.98
N THR A 89 -2.32 -11.14 -12.43
CA THR A 89 -1.80 -12.39 -12.96
C THR A 89 -2.90 -13.42 -13.15
N ASP A 90 -2.70 -14.32 -14.06
CA ASP A 90 -3.54 -15.51 -14.21
C ASP A 90 -3.43 -16.41 -12.96
N LEU A 91 -4.57 -16.89 -12.47
CA LEU A 91 -4.63 -17.67 -11.22
C LEU A 91 -3.95 -19.03 -11.31
N ALA A 92 -3.89 -19.64 -12.49
CA ALA A 92 -3.35 -20.97 -12.67
C ALA A 92 -1.84 -20.95 -12.93
N THR A 93 -1.38 -19.95 -13.70
CA THR A 93 0.01 -19.87 -14.14
C THR A 93 0.86 -18.88 -13.34
N GLY A 94 0.24 -17.85 -12.72
CA GLY A 94 0.95 -16.75 -12.06
C GLY A 94 1.64 -15.78 -13.02
N GLU A 95 1.46 -15.94 -14.33
CA GLU A 95 2.00 -15.02 -15.34
C GLU A 95 1.16 -13.73 -15.39
N PRO A 96 1.79 -12.54 -15.53
CA PRO A 96 1.07 -11.28 -15.76
C PRO A 96 0.19 -11.35 -17.00
N ILE A 97 -1.05 -10.83 -16.89
CA ILE A 97 -2.04 -10.80 -17.97
C ILE A 97 -2.15 -9.40 -18.56
N ASP A 98 -2.23 -9.29 -19.88
CA ASP A 98 -2.45 -8.00 -20.56
C ASP A 98 -3.94 -7.74 -20.85
N THR A 99 -4.76 -8.81 -20.88
CA THR A 99 -6.21 -8.74 -21.06
C THR A 99 -6.92 -9.65 -20.08
N TRP A 100 -8.17 -9.34 -19.78
CA TRP A 100 -9.02 -10.13 -18.90
C TRP A 100 -10.41 -10.26 -19.45
N ASP A 101 -10.92 -11.52 -19.50
CA ASP A 101 -12.30 -11.80 -19.87
C ASP A 101 -13.20 -11.56 -18.65
N ASN A 102 -13.91 -10.43 -18.65
CA ASN A 102 -14.74 -10.02 -17.54
C ASN A 102 -16.01 -10.90 -17.46
N PRO A 103 -16.15 -11.74 -16.44
CA PRO A 103 -17.29 -12.66 -16.33
C PRO A 103 -18.61 -11.96 -15.99
N PHE A 104 -18.58 -10.68 -15.61
CA PHE A 104 -19.77 -9.90 -15.25
C PHE A 104 -20.36 -9.16 -16.44
N THR A 105 -19.52 -8.68 -17.35
CA THR A 105 -19.93 -7.92 -18.52
C THR A 105 -19.86 -8.73 -19.83
N GLY A 106 -19.12 -9.84 -19.83
CA GLY A 106 -18.86 -10.65 -21.02
C GLY A 106 -17.87 -10.03 -22.01
N GLU A 107 -17.13 -9.01 -21.59
CA GLU A 107 -16.17 -8.30 -22.42
C GLU A 107 -14.74 -8.68 -22.09
N THR A 108 -13.88 -8.72 -23.08
CA THR A 108 -12.44 -8.73 -22.88
C THR A 108 -11.96 -7.28 -22.69
N VAL A 109 -11.31 -7.01 -21.59
CA VAL A 109 -10.80 -5.68 -21.23
C VAL A 109 -9.28 -5.70 -21.13
N GLU A 110 -8.66 -4.58 -21.46
CA GLU A 110 -7.22 -4.37 -21.23
C GLU A 110 -6.97 -4.18 -19.73
N VAL A 111 -5.91 -4.79 -19.23
CA VAL A 111 -5.51 -4.74 -17.82
C VAL A 111 -4.59 -3.54 -17.59
N TYR A 112 -4.99 -2.66 -16.68
CA TYR A 112 -4.14 -1.56 -16.22
C TYR A 112 -3.36 -2.01 -14.98
N HIS A 113 -2.07 -2.24 -15.13
CA HIS A 113 -1.18 -2.61 -14.03
C HIS A 113 -0.82 -1.41 -13.18
N PHE A 114 -0.53 -1.70 -11.91
CA PHE A 114 -0.17 -0.68 -10.96
C PHE A 114 1.35 -0.40 -11.01
N LEU A 115 1.69 0.80 -11.45
CA LEU A 115 3.05 1.32 -11.44
C LEU A 115 3.02 2.64 -10.66
N ASN A 116 3.54 2.64 -9.45
CA ASN A 116 3.54 3.81 -8.58
C ASN A 116 4.97 4.25 -8.29
N ASP A 117 5.39 5.32 -8.95
CA ASP A 117 6.63 6.01 -8.64
C ASP A 117 6.25 7.29 -7.89
N ARG A 118 6.66 7.35 -6.66
CA ARG A 118 6.39 8.26 -5.56
C ARG A 118 5.41 7.69 -4.54
N ILE A 119 5.88 6.65 -3.85
CA ILE A 119 5.27 6.24 -2.60
C ILE A 119 6.01 6.92 -1.46
N GLY A 120 5.27 7.32 -0.44
CA GLY A 120 5.82 7.89 0.77
C GLY A 120 5.62 9.40 0.85
N GLY A 121 6.26 10.01 1.81
CA GLY A 121 6.09 11.41 2.15
C GLY A 121 7.06 11.79 3.25
N GLU A 122 6.87 12.97 3.82
CA GLU A 122 7.54 13.37 5.04
C GLU A 122 6.65 13.03 6.24
N LEU A 123 7.20 12.23 7.16
CA LEU A 123 6.57 11.87 8.43
C LEU A 123 7.27 12.60 9.56
N THR A 124 6.48 13.18 10.46
CA THR A 124 6.95 13.89 11.64
C THR A 124 6.70 13.09 12.91
N HIS A 125 6.97 13.64 14.07
CA HIS A 125 6.63 13.04 15.36
C HIS A 125 5.11 13.05 15.65
N GLU A 126 4.33 13.50 14.69
CA GLU A 126 2.86 13.55 14.77
C GLU A 126 2.26 12.69 13.65
N MET A 127 1.13 12.05 13.93
CA MET A 127 0.41 11.27 12.93
C MET A 127 0.04 12.15 11.73
N PRO A 128 0.34 11.73 10.51
CA PRO A 128 0.03 12.51 9.33
C PRO A 128 -1.49 12.57 9.11
N VAL A 129 -1.96 13.73 8.67
CA VAL A 129 -3.24 13.80 7.95
C VAL A 129 -2.96 13.31 6.54
N LEU A 130 -3.50 12.18 6.15
CA LEU A 130 -3.31 11.65 4.81
C LEU A 130 -4.09 12.51 3.81
N THR A 131 -3.42 12.84 2.71
CA THR A 131 -4.03 13.50 1.56
C THR A 131 -3.97 12.57 0.37
N VAL A 132 -5.08 12.41 -0.33
CA VAL A 132 -5.16 11.69 -1.60
C VAL A 132 -5.39 12.72 -2.70
N GLY A 133 -4.41 12.90 -3.58
CA GLY A 133 -4.43 13.95 -4.58
C GLY A 133 -4.51 15.35 -3.96
N ASP A 134 -5.44 16.17 -4.46
CA ASP A 134 -5.72 17.51 -3.93
C ASP A 134 -6.76 17.50 -2.78
N HIS A 135 -7.23 16.33 -2.38
CA HIS A 135 -8.24 16.18 -1.35
C HIS A 135 -7.63 15.75 -0.03
N HIS A 136 -8.02 16.43 1.06
CA HIS A 136 -7.84 15.88 2.39
C HIS A 136 -8.74 14.66 2.52
N ASP A 137 -8.14 13.54 2.91
CA ASP A 137 -8.90 12.34 3.22
C ASP A 137 -9.62 12.54 4.55
N GLU A 138 -10.88 12.98 4.46
CA GLU A 138 -11.72 13.28 5.62
C GLU A 138 -12.04 12.05 6.48
N GLY A 139 -11.74 10.86 5.97
CA GLY A 139 -12.04 9.58 6.62
C GLY A 139 -10.81 8.72 6.95
N SER A 140 -9.59 9.18 6.65
CA SER A 140 -8.39 8.40 6.96
C SER A 140 -8.08 8.45 8.46
N LEU A 141 -8.48 7.41 9.11
CA LEU A 141 -8.00 7.09 10.45
C LEU A 141 -6.91 6.04 10.30
N MET A 142 -5.66 6.44 10.51
CA MET A 142 -4.64 5.49 10.97
C MET A 142 -5.11 5.03 12.34
N ASN A 143 -5.73 3.86 12.36
CA ASN A 143 -6.59 3.49 13.44
C ASN A 143 -5.80 2.89 14.59
N ASP A 144 -5.75 3.62 15.68
CA ASP A 144 -5.92 2.96 16.97
C ASP A 144 -7.42 2.91 17.24
N SER A 145 -8.05 1.75 17.05
CA SER A 145 -9.46 1.52 17.34
C SER A 145 -9.83 1.75 18.81
N SER A 146 -8.88 2.07 19.66
CA SER A 146 -9.04 2.31 21.09
C SER A 146 -9.04 3.77 21.50
N SER A 147 -8.60 4.70 20.64
CA SER A 147 -8.51 6.11 20.99
C SER A 147 -9.53 6.95 20.23
N ALA A 148 -10.46 7.53 20.97
CA ALA A 148 -11.21 8.67 20.49
C ALA A 148 -10.21 9.75 20.06
N VAL A 149 -10.20 10.11 18.76
CA VAL A 149 -9.40 11.23 18.25
C VAL A 149 -9.71 12.45 19.11
N PRO A 150 -8.74 13.06 19.78
CA PRO A 150 -8.97 14.28 20.53
C PRO A 150 -9.56 15.33 19.58
N ALA A 151 -10.62 15.98 19.96
CA ALA A 151 -11.29 17.01 19.15
C ALA A 151 -10.39 18.23 18.82
N SER A 152 -9.19 18.28 19.39
CA SER A 152 -8.14 19.28 19.09
C SER A 152 -6.80 18.79 19.61
N GLY A 153 -5.80 18.70 18.76
CA GLY A 153 -4.41 18.41 19.13
C GLY A 153 -3.72 17.43 18.18
N ALA A 154 -2.42 17.59 18.05
CA ALA A 154 -1.57 16.65 17.32
C ALA A 154 -1.55 15.29 18.03
N ILE A 155 -1.71 14.20 17.27
CA ILE A 155 -1.59 12.85 17.79
C ILE A 155 -0.12 12.44 17.62
N PRO A 156 0.58 12.00 18.69
CA PRO A 156 1.95 11.52 18.54
C PRO A 156 2.05 10.36 17.57
N PHE A 157 3.11 10.32 16.76
CA PHE A 157 3.39 9.19 15.85
C PHE A 157 3.88 7.98 16.66
N VAL A 158 2.95 7.29 17.29
CA VAL A 158 3.19 6.07 18.09
C VAL A 158 2.27 4.98 17.55
N LEU A 159 2.83 4.04 16.81
CA LEU A 159 2.10 2.92 16.24
C LEU A 159 1.86 1.84 17.32
N PRO A 160 0.79 1.04 17.19
CA PRO A 160 0.40 0.04 18.20
C PRO A 160 1.26 -1.22 18.15
N TRP A 161 2.57 -1.07 18.31
CA TRP A 161 3.50 -2.18 18.38
C TRP A 161 3.25 -3.07 19.59
N GLN A 162 3.17 -4.37 19.35
CA GLN A 162 3.07 -5.39 20.39
C GLN A 162 4.35 -6.22 20.39
N VAL A 163 5.00 -6.37 21.55
CA VAL A 163 6.30 -7.05 21.67
C VAL A 163 6.14 -8.36 22.44
N TYR A 164 6.52 -9.47 21.82
CA TYR A 164 6.49 -10.83 22.37
C TYR A 164 7.89 -11.44 22.30
N GLY A 165 8.75 -11.13 23.28
CA GLY A 165 10.15 -11.51 23.24
C GLY A 165 10.89 -10.76 22.12
N ASP A 166 11.42 -11.49 21.13
CA ASP A 166 12.03 -10.87 19.93
C ASP A 166 11.04 -10.63 18.79
N GLU A 167 9.85 -11.22 18.83
CA GLU A 167 8.82 -10.97 17.83
C GLU A 167 8.10 -9.66 18.11
N VAL A 168 7.98 -8.83 17.09
CA VAL A 168 7.23 -7.57 17.12
C VAL A 168 6.11 -7.67 16.11
N LEU A 169 4.88 -7.43 16.60
CA LEU A 169 3.66 -7.39 15.83
C LEU A 169 3.18 -5.94 15.72
N LEU A 170 2.82 -5.53 14.51
CA LEU A 170 2.07 -4.30 14.26
C LEU A 170 0.79 -4.67 13.52
N GLU A 171 -0.35 -4.33 14.11
CA GLU A 171 -1.64 -4.36 13.45
C GLU A 171 -2.05 -2.93 13.11
N TRP A 172 -2.39 -2.73 11.85
CA TRP A 172 -2.66 -1.40 11.33
C TRP A 172 -3.82 -1.45 10.35
N ASP A 173 -4.89 -0.72 10.72
CA ASP A 173 -6.09 -0.58 9.91
C ASP A 173 -6.24 0.85 9.45
N TYR A 174 -6.71 1.04 8.23
CA TYR A 174 -7.16 2.33 7.78
C TYR A 174 -8.29 2.23 6.76
N ALA A 175 -9.12 3.27 6.72
CA ALA A 175 -10.17 3.44 5.74
C ALA A 175 -10.04 4.81 5.11
N HIS A 176 -10.22 4.86 3.81
CA HIS A 176 -10.24 6.09 3.03
C HIS A 176 -11.66 6.38 2.55
N ASP A 177 -11.98 7.64 2.39
CA ASP A 177 -13.22 8.07 1.76
C ASP A 177 -13.01 9.41 1.04
N TYR A 178 -12.89 9.35 -0.28
CA TYR A 178 -12.61 10.53 -1.11
C TYR A 178 -13.44 10.52 -2.40
N PRO A 179 -13.64 11.69 -3.06
CA PRO A 179 -14.33 11.77 -4.35
C PRO A 179 -13.68 10.88 -5.40
N ASN A 180 -14.50 10.18 -6.19
CA ASN A 180 -13.98 9.30 -7.23
C ASN A 180 -13.38 10.11 -8.39
N PRO A 181 -12.07 10.05 -8.65
CA PRO A 181 -11.44 10.76 -9.77
C PRO A 181 -11.84 10.17 -11.14
N VAL A 182 -12.38 8.94 -11.14
CA VAL A 182 -12.95 8.31 -12.33
C VAL A 182 -14.44 8.70 -12.42
N ASP A 183 -14.68 9.94 -12.84
CA ASP A 183 -16.02 10.56 -12.92
C ASP A 183 -16.98 9.75 -13.79
N PRO A 184 -18.24 9.48 -13.37
CA PRO A 184 -19.17 8.65 -14.12
C PRO A 184 -19.65 9.29 -15.44
N VAL A 185 -19.56 10.61 -15.58
CA VAL A 185 -19.91 11.29 -16.85
C VAL A 185 -18.79 11.10 -17.86
N ARG A 186 -17.54 11.23 -17.44
CA ARG A 186 -16.36 11.10 -18.30
C ARG A 186 -15.98 9.63 -18.54
N PHE A 187 -16.19 8.77 -17.54
CA PHE A 187 -15.82 7.34 -17.55
C PHE A 187 -17.03 6.43 -17.23
N PRO A 188 -18.13 6.48 -17.99
CA PRO A 188 -19.39 5.82 -17.60
C PRO A 188 -19.27 4.29 -17.42
N ARG A 189 -18.26 3.67 -18.04
CA ARG A 189 -18.04 2.22 -17.95
C ARG A 189 -17.00 1.82 -16.87
N SER A 190 -16.17 2.75 -16.46
CA SER A 190 -15.08 2.51 -15.50
C SER A 190 -15.41 3.01 -14.10
N SER A 191 -16.28 4.01 -13.99
CA SER A 191 -16.69 4.56 -12.71
C SER A 191 -17.56 3.58 -11.93
N THR A 192 -17.25 3.42 -10.64
CA THR A 192 -18.02 2.58 -9.71
C THR A 192 -18.79 3.40 -8.68
N GLY A 193 -19.06 4.66 -8.98
CA GLY A 193 -19.81 5.58 -8.13
C GLY A 193 -19.07 6.89 -7.87
N ASP A 194 -19.65 7.75 -7.01
CA ASP A 194 -19.16 9.10 -6.78
C ASP A 194 -17.98 9.17 -5.80
N ARG A 195 -17.77 8.12 -5.03
CA ARG A 195 -16.73 8.06 -4.00
C ARG A 195 -15.93 6.76 -4.05
N ILE A 196 -14.67 6.85 -3.65
CA ILE A 196 -13.79 5.71 -3.42
C ILE A 196 -13.61 5.56 -1.90
N ASN A 197 -13.90 4.38 -1.39
CA ASN A 197 -13.85 4.10 0.04
C ASN A 197 -13.27 2.71 0.33
N PRO A 198 -11.98 2.51 0.10
CA PRO A 198 -11.30 1.29 0.50
C PRO A 198 -11.14 1.22 2.01
N SER A 199 -11.15 0.02 2.55
CA SER A 199 -10.62 -0.29 3.87
C SER A 199 -9.51 -1.32 3.76
N GLU A 200 -8.48 -1.14 4.54
CA GLU A 200 -7.26 -1.95 4.48
C GLU A 200 -6.83 -2.36 5.89
N HIS A 201 -6.35 -3.59 5.98
CA HIS A 201 -5.85 -4.15 7.23
C HIS A 201 -4.49 -4.79 6.98
N PHE A 202 -3.51 -4.38 7.76
CA PHE A 202 -2.16 -4.94 7.77
C PHE A 202 -1.88 -5.64 9.09
N THR A 203 -1.25 -6.81 8.99
CA THR A 203 -0.64 -7.49 10.13
C THR A 203 0.82 -7.74 9.79
N ILE A 204 1.73 -7.10 10.50
CA ILE A 204 3.15 -7.07 10.19
C ILE A 204 3.94 -7.69 11.32
N TYR A 205 4.82 -8.61 10.99
CA TYR A 205 5.74 -9.28 11.92
C TYR A 205 7.18 -8.91 11.56
N THR A 206 7.95 -8.48 12.55
CA THR A 206 9.39 -8.18 12.44
C THR A 206 10.12 -8.61 13.71
N SER A 207 11.44 -8.39 13.77
CA SER A 207 12.28 -8.74 14.94
C SER A 207 12.69 -7.49 15.70
N LEU A 208 12.51 -7.50 17.02
CA LEU A 208 12.95 -6.42 17.90
C LEU A 208 14.49 -6.25 17.83
N SER A 209 15.23 -7.35 17.79
CA SER A 209 16.68 -7.31 17.70
C SER A 209 17.16 -6.69 16.37
N GLU A 210 16.51 -6.98 15.23
CA GLU A 210 16.83 -6.34 13.95
C GLU A 210 16.44 -4.85 13.94
N LEU A 211 15.31 -4.48 14.54
CA LEU A 211 14.92 -3.08 14.69
C LEU A 211 15.92 -2.29 15.52
N ALA A 212 16.41 -2.87 16.62
CA ALA A 212 17.35 -2.23 17.54
C ALA A 212 18.81 -2.25 17.04
N ASP A 213 19.16 -3.12 16.09
CA ASP A 213 20.54 -3.24 15.59
C ASP A 213 20.88 -2.06 14.66
N THR A 214 21.67 -1.13 15.19
CA THR A 214 22.11 0.07 14.47
C THR A 214 23.13 -0.20 13.35
N SER A 215 23.61 -1.43 13.18
CA SER A 215 24.44 -1.84 12.06
C SER A 215 23.61 -2.26 10.82
N LEU A 216 22.30 -2.51 10.99
CA LEU A 216 21.39 -2.90 9.93
C LEU A 216 20.61 -1.68 9.41
N PRO A 217 20.58 -1.45 8.08
CA PRO A 217 19.84 -0.35 7.49
C PRO A 217 18.32 -0.58 7.48
N SER A 218 17.88 -1.82 7.65
CA SER A 218 16.48 -2.25 7.59
C SER A 218 16.25 -3.47 8.50
N ALA A 219 15.00 -3.79 8.74
CA ALA A 219 14.58 -5.01 9.43
C ALA A 219 13.71 -5.85 8.49
N HIS A 220 13.90 -7.16 8.51
CA HIS A 220 13.06 -8.06 7.73
C HIS A 220 11.66 -8.13 8.31
N PHE A 221 10.65 -8.12 7.44
CA PHE A 221 9.27 -8.29 7.84
C PHE A 221 8.55 -9.39 7.05
N ARG A 222 7.45 -9.83 7.61
CA ARG A 222 6.39 -10.57 6.93
C ARG A 222 5.08 -9.86 7.22
N ALA A 223 4.21 -9.75 6.22
CA ALA A 223 2.92 -9.12 6.43
C ALA A 223 1.78 -9.90 5.77
N GLY A 224 0.62 -9.86 6.42
CA GLY A 224 -0.67 -10.13 5.82
C GLY A 224 -1.35 -8.81 5.50
N PHE A 225 -2.02 -8.75 4.38
CA PHE A 225 -2.75 -7.59 3.95
C PHE A 225 -4.12 -8.01 3.42
N SER A 226 -5.16 -7.32 3.86
CA SER A 226 -6.51 -7.48 3.34
C SER A 226 -7.07 -6.12 2.94
N ARG A 227 -7.75 -6.06 1.82
CA ARG A 227 -8.38 -4.83 1.32
C ARG A 227 -9.78 -5.10 0.84
N LEU A 228 -10.71 -4.24 1.22
CA LEU A 228 -12.04 -4.16 0.64
C LEU A 228 -12.16 -2.82 -0.10
N SER A 229 -12.53 -2.83 -1.36
CA SER A 229 -12.59 -1.61 -2.18
C SER A 229 -13.63 -1.76 -3.31
N PRO A 230 -14.02 -0.66 -3.96
CA PRO A 230 -14.64 -0.76 -5.27
C PRO A 230 -13.76 -1.55 -6.26
N MET A 231 -14.36 -2.09 -7.30
CA MET A 231 -13.61 -2.73 -8.40
C MET A 231 -12.67 -1.72 -9.07
N TRP A 232 -11.56 -2.21 -9.59
CA TRP A 232 -10.62 -1.38 -10.33
C TRP A 232 -11.28 -0.79 -11.59
N PRO A 233 -11.02 0.46 -11.95
CA PRO A 233 -11.71 1.12 -13.08
C PRO A 233 -11.46 0.44 -14.42
N TRP A 234 -10.29 -0.16 -14.64
CA TRP A 234 -9.97 -0.90 -15.87
C TRP A 234 -10.85 -2.14 -16.08
N MET A 235 -11.46 -2.67 -15.02
CA MET A 235 -12.38 -3.80 -15.11
C MET A 235 -13.72 -3.45 -15.78
N ARG A 236 -13.99 -2.15 -15.96
CA ARG A 236 -15.21 -1.64 -16.62
C ARG A 236 -16.51 -2.14 -15.99
N MET A 237 -16.54 -2.12 -14.66
CA MET A 237 -17.69 -2.54 -13.85
C MET A 237 -18.72 -1.42 -13.60
N GLY A 238 -18.62 -0.30 -14.31
CA GLY A 238 -19.54 0.83 -14.17
C GLY A 238 -20.99 0.41 -14.39
N GLY A 239 -21.86 0.73 -13.43
CA GLY A 239 -23.27 0.36 -13.45
C GLY A 239 -23.58 -1.11 -13.07
N VAL A 240 -22.58 -1.91 -12.72
CA VAL A 240 -22.78 -3.29 -12.24
C VAL A 240 -22.85 -3.26 -10.70
N SER A 241 -24.01 -3.58 -10.14
CA SER A 241 -24.20 -3.74 -8.69
C SER A 241 -23.97 -5.19 -8.28
N LEU A 242 -23.11 -5.42 -7.27
CA LEU A 242 -22.83 -6.74 -6.70
C LEU A 242 -23.34 -6.91 -5.26
N GLY A 243 -24.00 -5.90 -4.70
CA GLY A 243 -24.52 -5.96 -3.34
C GLY A 243 -24.71 -4.60 -2.70
N THR A 244 -25.00 -4.58 -1.41
CA THR A 244 -25.12 -3.35 -0.62
C THR A 244 -23.81 -3.04 0.13
N ARG A 245 -23.68 -1.79 0.60
CA ARG A 245 -22.52 -1.37 1.39
C ARG A 245 -22.41 -2.16 2.71
N GLU A 246 -23.54 -2.44 3.35
CA GLU A 246 -23.58 -3.20 4.59
C GLU A 246 -23.16 -4.65 4.39
N SER A 247 -23.61 -5.31 3.33
CA SER A 247 -23.20 -6.68 3.01
C SER A 247 -21.72 -6.77 2.63
N ALA A 248 -21.15 -5.68 2.11
CA ALA A 248 -19.73 -5.57 1.83
C ALA A 248 -18.90 -5.17 3.07
N GLY A 249 -19.53 -4.92 4.22
CA GLY A 249 -18.85 -4.44 5.42
C GLY A 249 -18.40 -2.98 5.36
N LEU A 250 -18.93 -2.20 4.40
CA LEU A 250 -18.62 -0.79 4.23
C LEU A 250 -19.60 0.08 5.03
N PRO A 251 -19.19 1.26 5.54
CA PRO A 251 -20.08 2.17 6.24
C PRO A 251 -21.19 2.71 5.34
N GLY A 252 -22.36 2.92 5.92
CA GLY A 252 -23.52 3.57 5.29
C GLY A 252 -24.42 2.62 4.51
N THR A 253 -25.61 3.12 4.18
CA THR A 253 -26.67 2.41 3.46
C THR A 253 -26.59 2.68 1.96
N GLY A 254 -27.10 1.78 1.17
CA GLY A 254 -27.22 1.90 -0.28
C GLY A 254 -26.41 0.88 -1.05
N GLU A 255 -26.65 0.85 -2.33
CA GLU A 255 -25.95 -0.07 -3.24
C GLU A 255 -24.53 0.40 -3.48
N VAL A 256 -23.61 -0.56 -3.61
CA VAL A 256 -22.28 -0.36 -4.20
C VAL A 256 -22.32 -0.86 -5.63
N GLY A 257 -21.73 -0.12 -6.54
CA GLY A 257 -21.64 -0.51 -7.94
C GLY A 257 -20.94 -1.85 -8.08
N SER A 258 -19.83 -2.05 -7.38
CA SER A 258 -19.10 -3.32 -7.36
C SER A 258 -18.08 -3.33 -6.23
N VAL A 259 -17.81 -4.50 -5.67
CA VAL A 259 -16.91 -4.68 -4.52
C VAL A 259 -15.88 -5.75 -4.80
N MET A 260 -14.64 -5.44 -4.47
CA MET A 260 -13.49 -6.33 -4.54
C MET A 260 -12.92 -6.57 -3.15
N PHE A 261 -12.54 -7.81 -2.87
CA PHE A 261 -11.75 -8.17 -1.71
C PHE A 261 -10.38 -8.67 -2.16
N GLY A 262 -9.33 -7.99 -1.71
CA GLY A 262 -7.95 -8.39 -1.93
C GLY A 262 -7.38 -9.06 -0.68
N ARG A 263 -6.61 -10.13 -0.86
CA ARG A 263 -5.84 -10.76 0.21
C ARG A 263 -4.44 -11.05 -0.28
N LEU A 264 -3.45 -10.39 0.32
CA LEU A 264 -2.06 -10.47 -0.08
C LEU A 264 -1.19 -10.89 1.10
N PHE A 265 -0.03 -11.44 0.77
CA PHE A 265 1.07 -11.71 1.70
C PHE A 265 2.30 -10.99 1.18
N SER A 266 3.02 -10.33 2.07
CA SER A 266 4.24 -9.59 1.75
C SER A 266 5.38 -10.02 2.66
N ARG A 267 6.61 -9.87 2.17
CA ARG A 267 7.84 -10.04 2.94
C ARG A 267 8.97 -9.26 2.30
N THR A 268 9.96 -8.88 3.09
CA THR A 268 11.26 -8.47 2.56
C THR A 268 12.01 -9.64 1.95
N THR A 269 12.80 -9.36 0.93
CA THR A 269 13.68 -10.36 0.32
C THR A 269 14.91 -10.59 1.21
N ARG A 270 15.49 -11.79 1.12
CA ARG A 270 16.76 -12.15 1.78
C ARG A 270 17.89 -12.39 0.77
N ARG A 271 17.54 -12.61 -0.49
CA ARG A 271 18.46 -12.88 -1.59
C ARG A 271 18.33 -11.85 -2.72
N GLY A 272 17.79 -10.66 -2.39
CA GLY A 272 17.57 -9.59 -3.37
C GLY A 272 16.67 -10.04 -4.52
N LEU A 273 17.09 -9.76 -5.75
CA LEU A 273 16.32 -10.09 -6.97
C LEU A 273 16.00 -11.58 -7.14
N ASP A 274 16.79 -12.48 -6.55
CA ASP A 274 16.54 -13.93 -6.64
C ASP A 274 15.30 -14.38 -5.86
N ASP A 275 14.77 -13.54 -5.00
CA ASP A 275 13.52 -13.80 -4.26
C ASP A 275 12.27 -13.29 -5.00
N ILE A 276 12.45 -12.46 -6.02
CA ILE A 276 11.35 -12.00 -6.88
C ILE A 276 10.95 -13.13 -7.84
N PRO A 277 9.67 -13.51 -7.94
CA PRO A 277 9.23 -14.53 -8.89
C PRO A 277 9.66 -14.20 -10.32
N ARG A 278 10.24 -15.19 -11.02
CA ARG A 278 10.80 -14.99 -12.37
C ARG A 278 9.82 -14.35 -13.39
N PRO A 279 8.52 -14.74 -13.44
CA PRO A 279 7.57 -14.07 -14.33
C PRO A 279 7.44 -12.59 -14.05
N LEU A 280 7.34 -12.22 -12.75
CA LEU A 280 7.25 -10.84 -12.29
C LEU A 280 8.52 -10.06 -12.63
N LEU A 281 9.71 -10.62 -12.32
CA LEU A 281 10.99 -9.96 -12.59
C LEU A 281 11.16 -9.65 -14.08
N ARG A 282 10.90 -10.63 -14.98
CA ARG A 282 10.97 -10.42 -16.43
C ARG A 282 10.01 -9.30 -16.89
N ARG A 283 8.84 -9.22 -16.26
CA ARG A 283 7.85 -8.18 -16.59
C ARG A 283 8.36 -6.80 -16.19
N ILE A 284 8.92 -6.66 -14.99
CA ILE A 284 9.49 -5.40 -14.50
C ILE A 284 10.70 -4.98 -15.34
N GLU A 285 11.63 -5.91 -15.64
CA GLU A 285 12.78 -5.64 -16.48
C GLU A 285 12.41 -5.11 -17.88
N ARG A 286 11.25 -5.53 -18.42
CA ARG A 286 10.74 -5.08 -19.70
C ARG A 286 10.04 -3.72 -19.63
N ASP A 287 9.15 -3.53 -18.61
CA ASP A 287 8.21 -2.42 -18.59
C ASP A 287 8.73 -1.21 -17.79
N CYS A 288 9.47 -1.45 -16.71
CA CYS A 288 9.90 -0.41 -15.77
C CYS A 288 11.15 -0.84 -14.98
N PRO A 289 12.30 -1.08 -15.64
CA PRO A 289 13.50 -1.61 -14.99
C PRO A 289 14.02 -0.72 -13.85
N ASP A 290 13.78 0.57 -13.91
CA ASP A 290 14.16 1.55 -12.89
C ASP A 290 13.40 1.36 -11.56
N TYR A 291 12.31 0.58 -11.54
CA TYR A 291 11.60 0.20 -10.31
C TYR A 291 12.34 -0.88 -9.48
N LEU A 292 13.43 -1.42 -10.01
CA LEU A 292 14.35 -2.28 -9.27
C LEU A 292 15.49 -1.50 -8.61
N GLU A 293 15.53 -0.18 -8.77
CA GLU A 293 16.54 0.70 -8.21
C GLU A 293 15.95 1.61 -7.12
N LEU A 294 16.74 1.89 -6.09
CA LEU A 294 16.34 2.87 -5.08
C LEU A 294 16.12 4.24 -5.72
N PRO A 295 15.11 5.00 -5.26
CA PRO A 295 14.95 6.38 -5.66
C PRO A 295 16.19 7.22 -5.35
N THR A 296 16.64 8.00 -6.32
CA THR A 296 17.79 8.91 -6.18
C THR A 296 17.38 10.36 -5.92
N ASP A 297 16.15 10.71 -6.28
CA ASP A 297 15.56 12.00 -5.97
C ASP A 297 14.70 11.93 -4.71
N TRP A 298 14.40 13.08 -4.14
CA TRP A 298 13.54 13.24 -2.97
C TRP A 298 12.35 14.15 -3.30
N ASP A 299 11.90 14.10 -4.55
CA ASP A 299 10.68 14.78 -4.96
C ASP A 299 9.49 14.15 -4.20
N MET A 300 8.93 14.95 -3.31
CA MET A 300 7.82 14.60 -2.42
C MET A 300 6.48 15.10 -2.99
N GLY A 301 6.35 15.14 -4.30
CA GLY A 301 5.09 15.49 -4.96
C GLY A 301 3.93 14.58 -4.54
N PRO A 302 2.69 14.92 -4.92
CA PRO A 302 1.50 14.21 -4.45
C PRO A 302 1.55 12.73 -4.83
N ILE A 303 1.14 11.88 -3.88
CA ILE A 303 0.92 10.46 -4.11
C ILE A 303 -0.42 10.32 -4.83
N LEU A 304 -0.44 9.65 -5.97
CA LEU A 304 -1.67 9.36 -6.68
C LEU A 304 -2.25 8.01 -6.23
N SER A 305 -3.55 7.99 -5.99
CA SER A 305 -4.26 6.73 -5.87
C SER A 305 -4.32 6.01 -7.23
N THR A 306 -4.58 4.71 -7.21
CA THR A 306 -4.74 3.93 -8.45
C THR A 306 -5.84 4.51 -9.36
N TRP A 307 -6.92 5.05 -8.78
CA TRP A 307 -8.00 5.69 -9.54
C TRP A 307 -7.57 7.01 -10.17
N GLU A 308 -6.79 7.83 -9.48
CA GLU A 308 -6.22 9.07 -10.05
C GLU A 308 -5.22 8.77 -11.16
N ALA A 309 -4.32 7.81 -10.95
CA ALA A 309 -3.39 7.36 -11.97
C ALA A 309 -4.12 6.86 -13.22
N TYR A 310 -5.12 6.00 -13.04
CA TYR A 310 -5.96 5.52 -14.15
C TYR A 310 -6.68 6.67 -14.88
N ALA A 311 -7.31 7.58 -14.14
CA ALA A 311 -8.03 8.71 -14.74
C ALA A 311 -7.10 9.63 -15.54
N ARG A 312 -5.88 9.88 -15.04
CA ARG A 312 -4.85 10.66 -15.73
C ARG A 312 -4.41 10.00 -17.03
N ASP A 313 -4.12 8.68 -16.98
CA ASP A 313 -3.46 7.96 -18.08
C ASP A 313 -4.44 7.51 -19.15
N THR A 314 -5.75 7.44 -18.84
CA THR A 314 -6.79 6.95 -19.75
C THR A 314 -7.86 8.00 -20.07
N ALA A 315 -7.62 9.27 -19.67
CA ALA A 315 -8.52 10.35 -20.00
C ALA A 315 -8.71 10.44 -21.52
N PRO A 316 -9.97 10.51 -22.03
CA PRO A 316 -10.20 10.81 -23.44
C PRO A 316 -9.49 12.12 -23.81
N GLU A 317 -8.83 12.15 -24.96
CA GLU A 317 -8.33 13.42 -25.52
C GLU A 317 -9.52 14.34 -25.80
N ASP A 318 -9.46 15.58 -25.33
CA ASP A 318 -10.51 16.61 -25.53
C ASP A 318 -10.64 17.02 -26.99
#